data_58a0671f84474786f194bf0de43948a0
#
_entry.id   58a0671f84474786f194bf0de43948a0
#
_cell.length_a   1.000
_cell.length_b   1.000
_cell.length_c   1.000
_cell.angle_alpha   90.00
_cell.angle_beta   90.00
_cell.angle_gamma   90.00
#
_symmetry.space_group_name_H-M   'P 1'
#
loop_
_entity.id
_entity.type
_entity.pdbx_description
1 polymer ?
#
loop_
_entity_poly.entity_id
_entity_poly.type
_entity_poly.pdbx_seq_one_letter_code
_entity_poly.pdbx_strand_id
1 'polypeptide(L)'
;MAYIETVDYEDAEGKLKEVYDHLIQTRGKLAELHKIQSLDPEGVIRHMDLYVHLMYGKSPLKREQREMIGVVVSICNSCMYCVKHHSEALNHFWKDNKRLGLFLRDYTKAGLSDQDLLLCLLSEQLTIKPAFSGKEELIRRIKDNGLGDRAVLDAHMIISYFNFVNRLVVGLGVDGDASENSGYQYD
;
A
#
# COMPACT_ATOMS: atom_id res chain seq x y z
N MET A 1 -2.74 17.40 -10.94
CA MET A 1 -1.46 17.76 -11.62
C MET A 1 -0.35 17.75 -10.58
N ALA A 2 0.76 17.10 -10.86
CA ALA A 2 1.92 17.04 -9.96
C ALA A 2 2.47 18.44 -9.65
N TYR A 3 2.99 18.64 -8.42
CA TYR A 3 3.55 19.93 -7.98
C TYR A 3 5.04 20.08 -8.32
N ILE A 4 5.66 19.03 -8.84
CA ILE A 4 7.05 19.04 -9.32
C ILE A 4 7.08 18.53 -10.76
N GLU A 5 8.20 18.74 -11.42
CA GLU A 5 8.47 18.22 -12.76
C GLU A 5 8.46 16.69 -12.77
N THR A 6 7.86 16.11 -13.79
CA THR A 6 7.83 14.66 -14.03
C THR A 6 8.22 14.39 -15.47
N VAL A 7 8.85 13.25 -15.71
CA VAL A 7 9.22 12.79 -17.04
C VAL A 7 8.30 11.65 -17.44
N ASP A 8 7.57 11.83 -18.56
CA ASP A 8 6.74 10.78 -19.12
C ASP A 8 7.58 9.69 -19.83
N TYR A 9 6.94 8.55 -20.12
CA TYR A 9 7.63 7.41 -20.71
C TYR A 9 8.28 7.75 -22.06
N GLU A 10 7.61 8.55 -22.87
CA GLU A 10 8.04 8.96 -24.20
C GLU A 10 9.29 9.85 -24.17
N ASP A 11 9.44 10.61 -23.09
CA ASP A 11 10.56 11.56 -22.89
C ASP A 11 11.68 10.98 -22.02
N ALA A 12 11.49 9.76 -21.52
CA ALA A 12 12.47 9.12 -20.66
C ALA A 12 13.69 8.63 -21.44
N GLU A 13 14.89 8.97 -20.97
CA GLU A 13 16.17 8.57 -21.56
C GLU A 13 17.09 7.88 -20.54
N GLY A 14 18.12 7.19 -21.04
CA GLY A 14 19.17 6.59 -20.23
C GLY A 14 18.63 5.70 -19.11
N LYS A 15 19.09 5.93 -17.88
CA LYS A 15 18.71 5.11 -16.71
C LYS A 15 17.22 5.14 -16.40
N LEU A 16 16.55 6.28 -16.57
CA LEU A 16 15.12 6.39 -16.34
C LEU A 16 14.34 5.50 -17.31
N LYS A 17 14.72 5.50 -18.58
CA LYS A 17 14.08 4.64 -19.59
C LYS A 17 14.23 3.16 -19.24
N GLU A 18 15.42 2.72 -18.84
CA GLU A 18 15.65 1.33 -18.40
C GLU A 18 14.73 0.96 -17.22
N VAL A 19 14.58 1.85 -16.25
CA VAL A 19 13.71 1.64 -15.08
C VAL A 19 12.25 1.53 -15.49
N TYR A 20 11.77 2.40 -16.36
CA TYR A 20 10.40 2.37 -16.84
C TYR A 20 10.10 1.11 -17.66
N ASP A 21 11.00 0.72 -18.55
CA ASP A 21 10.88 -0.53 -19.33
C ASP A 21 10.80 -1.75 -18.41
N HIS A 22 11.65 -1.80 -17.37
CA HIS A 22 11.62 -2.86 -16.38
C HIS A 22 10.29 -2.89 -15.60
N LEU A 23 9.75 -1.74 -15.20
CA LEU A 23 8.47 -1.66 -14.50
C LEU A 23 7.31 -2.13 -15.38
N ILE A 24 7.28 -1.70 -16.64
CA ILE A 24 6.25 -2.14 -17.60
C ILE A 24 6.34 -3.66 -17.80
N GLN A 25 7.55 -4.20 -17.98
CA GLN A 25 7.76 -5.63 -18.17
C GLN A 25 7.33 -6.47 -16.96
N THR A 26 7.63 -6.01 -15.75
CA THR A 26 7.42 -6.79 -14.51
C THR A 26 6.08 -6.54 -13.84
N ARG A 27 5.48 -5.35 -14.04
CA ARG A 27 4.24 -4.92 -13.38
C ARG A 27 3.06 -4.72 -14.35
N GLY A 28 3.31 -4.80 -15.66
CA GLY A 28 2.31 -4.63 -16.71
C GLY A 28 2.08 -3.17 -17.11
N LYS A 29 2.43 -2.20 -16.27
CA LYS A 29 2.26 -0.77 -16.58
C LYS A 29 3.12 0.14 -15.71
N LEU A 30 3.25 1.39 -16.16
CA LEU A 30 3.86 2.49 -15.43
C LEU A 30 2.77 3.29 -14.70
N ALA A 31 2.88 3.44 -13.40
CA ALA A 31 1.93 4.19 -12.57
C ALA A 31 2.40 5.64 -12.38
N GLU A 32 1.46 6.57 -12.15
CA GLU A 32 1.77 7.97 -11.83
C GLU A 32 2.67 8.11 -10.58
N LEU A 33 2.54 7.17 -9.64
CA LEU A 33 3.46 7.04 -8.50
C LEU A 33 4.93 6.84 -8.92
N HIS A 34 5.19 6.17 -10.03
CA HIS A 34 6.55 5.99 -10.55
C HIS A 34 7.04 7.27 -11.24
N LYS A 35 6.17 7.91 -12.02
CA LYS A 35 6.49 9.15 -12.74
C LYS A 35 6.82 10.31 -11.80
N ILE A 36 6.11 10.43 -10.66
CA ILE A 36 6.40 11.49 -9.67
C ILE A 36 7.80 11.37 -9.07
N GLN A 37 8.44 10.22 -9.20
CA GLN A 37 9.80 9.95 -8.73
C GLN A 37 10.83 9.93 -9.88
N SER A 38 10.45 10.36 -11.09
CA SER A 38 11.28 10.29 -12.31
C SER A 38 12.61 11.01 -12.23
N LEU A 39 12.71 12.02 -11.37
CA LEU A 39 13.93 12.79 -11.15
C LEU A 39 15.01 12.01 -10.38
N ASP A 40 14.66 10.88 -9.77
CA ASP A 40 15.58 9.98 -9.06
C ASP A 40 15.32 8.51 -9.48
N PRO A 41 15.83 8.06 -10.63
CA PRO A 41 15.63 6.70 -11.11
C PRO A 41 16.13 5.61 -10.14
N GLU A 42 17.21 5.87 -9.38
CA GLU A 42 17.68 4.93 -8.36
C GLU A 42 16.71 4.85 -7.17
N GLY A 43 16.12 5.98 -6.78
CA GLY A 43 15.05 6.04 -5.78
C GLY A 43 13.85 5.19 -6.18
N VAL A 44 13.42 5.22 -7.45
CA VAL A 44 12.35 4.35 -7.98
C VAL A 44 12.73 2.87 -7.82
N ILE A 45 13.95 2.48 -8.16
CA ILE A 45 14.41 1.09 -8.02
C ILE A 45 14.30 0.64 -6.55
N ARG A 46 14.88 1.40 -5.62
CA ARG A 46 14.87 1.05 -4.18
C ARG A 46 13.48 1.02 -3.59
N HIS A 47 12.63 1.96 -4.00
CA HIS A 47 11.22 1.97 -3.64
C HIS A 47 10.52 0.68 -4.09
N MET A 48 10.70 0.30 -5.35
CA MET A 48 10.04 -0.89 -5.91
C MET A 48 10.60 -2.19 -5.34
N ASP A 49 11.91 -2.28 -5.06
CA ASP A 49 12.52 -3.42 -4.37
C ASP A 49 11.85 -3.63 -3.00
N LEU A 50 11.69 -2.55 -2.23
CA LEU A 50 11.03 -2.61 -0.92
C LEU A 50 9.55 -3.00 -1.05
N TYR A 51 8.82 -2.41 -2.01
CA TYR A 51 7.41 -2.74 -2.27
C TYR A 51 7.22 -4.22 -2.58
N VAL A 52 7.99 -4.74 -3.54
CA VAL A 52 7.91 -6.14 -3.94
C VAL A 52 8.26 -7.06 -2.76
N HIS A 53 9.29 -6.73 -2.00
CA HIS A 53 9.65 -7.49 -0.81
C HIS A 53 8.51 -7.54 0.22
N LEU A 54 7.90 -6.40 0.53
CA LEU A 54 6.85 -6.30 1.56
C LEU A 54 5.52 -6.91 1.10
N MET A 55 5.14 -6.67 -0.15
CA MET A 55 3.81 -7.07 -0.63
C MET A 55 3.78 -8.46 -1.25
N TYR A 56 4.88 -8.95 -1.85
CA TYR A 56 4.94 -10.24 -2.55
C TYR A 56 5.95 -11.22 -1.92
N GLY A 57 6.87 -10.74 -1.09
CA GLY A 57 7.86 -11.58 -0.42
C GLY A 57 7.22 -12.56 0.58
N LYS A 58 8.02 -13.55 1.01
CA LYS A 58 7.58 -14.55 2.00
C LYS A 58 7.30 -13.90 3.36
N SER A 59 6.09 -14.09 3.88
CA SER A 59 5.60 -13.53 5.14
C SER A 59 4.54 -14.44 5.78
N PRO A 60 4.39 -14.44 7.12
CA PRO A 60 3.24 -15.03 7.78
C PRO A 60 1.91 -14.34 7.47
N LEU A 61 1.93 -13.07 7.05
CA LEU A 61 0.74 -12.33 6.65
C LEU A 61 0.29 -12.78 5.26
N LYS A 62 -1.00 -13.10 5.11
CA LYS A 62 -1.60 -13.36 3.81
C LYS A 62 -1.54 -12.11 2.92
N ARG A 63 -1.57 -12.30 1.60
CA ARG A 63 -1.56 -11.18 0.67
C ARG A 63 -2.73 -10.22 0.89
N GLU A 64 -3.94 -10.74 1.09
CA GLU A 64 -5.12 -9.94 1.41
C GLU A 64 -4.96 -9.09 2.68
N GLN A 65 -4.29 -9.61 3.73
CA GLN A 65 -4.03 -8.86 4.96
C GLN A 65 -3.10 -7.67 4.73
N ARG A 66 -2.09 -7.85 3.85
CA ARG A 66 -1.18 -6.76 3.47
C ARG A 66 -1.89 -5.67 2.69
N GLU A 67 -2.83 -6.04 1.81
CA GLU A 67 -3.68 -5.07 1.10
C GLU A 67 -4.64 -4.35 2.06
N MET A 68 -5.26 -5.07 3.01
CA MET A 68 -6.08 -4.45 4.05
C MET A 68 -5.31 -3.37 4.82
N ILE A 69 -4.08 -3.68 5.25
CA ILE A 69 -3.19 -2.72 5.92
C ILE A 69 -2.98 -1.50 5.03
N GLY A 70 -2.63 -1.71 3.76
CA GLY A 70 -2.42 -0.63 2.80
C GLY A 70 -3.64 0.27 2.64
N VAL A 71 -4.85 -0.31 2.54
CA VAL A 71 -6.11 0.44 2.43
C VAL A 71 -6.37 1.25 3.69
N VAL A 72 -6.26 0.67 4.89
CA VAL A 72 -6.52 1.38 6.16
C VAL A 72 -5.55 2.55 6.34
N VAL A 73 -4.25 2.34 6.11
CA VAL A 73 -3.24 3.41 6.18
C VAL A 73 -3.57 4.52 5.20
N SER A 74 -3.99 4.16 3.98
CA SER A 74 -4.29 5.13 2.92
C SER A 74 -5.55 5.94 3.23
N ILE A 75 -6.58 5.33 3.83
CA ILE A 75 -7.77 6.04 4.33
C ILE A 75 -7.37 7.03 5.42
N CYS A 76 -6.59 6.60 6.42
CA CYS A 76 -6.13 7.45 7.53
C CYS A 76 -5.32 8.66 7.05
N ASN A 77 -4.54 8.50 5.97
CA ASN A 77 -3.76 9.59 5.35
C ASN A 77 -4.55 10.37 4.28
N SER A 78 -5.82 10.05 4.03
CA SER A 78 -6.65 10.67 2.97
C SER A 78 -6.04 10.53 1.57
N CYS A 79 -5.26 9.47 1.31
CA CYS A 79 -4.65 9.19 0.02
C CYS A 79 -5.60 8.42 -0.90
N MET A 80 -6.53 9.11 -1.56
CA MET A 80 -7.55 8.46 -2.39
C MET A 80 -6.98 7.69 -3.59
N TYR A 81 -5.86 8.14 -4.16
CA TYR A 81 -5.10 7.41 -5.16
C TYR A 81 -4.72 6.01 -4.66
N CYS A 82 -4.07 5.94 -3.48
CA CYS A 82 -3.65 4.68 -2.89
C CYS A 82 -4.85 3.82 -2.43
N VAL A 83 -5.91 4.46 -1.89
CA VAL A 83 -7.14 3.73 -1.52
C VAL A 83 -7.71 3.00 -2.73
N LYS A 84 -7.84 3.65 -3.89
CA LYS A 84 -8.37 3.03 -5.10
C LYS A 84 -7.54 1.83 -5.54
N HIS A 85 -6.21 1.99 -5.66
CA HIS A 85 -5.32 0.92 -6.10
C HIS A 85 -5.37 -0.31 -5.18
N HIS A 86 -5.24 -0.10 -3.87
CA HIS A 86 -5.18 -1.19 -2.92
C HIS A 86 -6.54 -1.80 -2.58
N SER A 87 -7.64 -1.05 -2.70
CA SER A 87 -8.98 -1.61 -2.57
C SER A 87 -9.35 -2.52 -3.74
N GLU A 88 -8.89 -2.22 -4.96
CA GLU A 88 -9.06 -3.12 -6.10
C GLU A 88 -8.24 -4.41 -5.91
N ALA A 89 -6.97 -4.27 -5.50
CA ALA A 89 -6.13 -5.42 -5.17
C ALA A 89 -6.76 -6.28 -4.05
N LEU A 90 -7.30 -5.66 -3.00
CA LEU A 90 -8.01 -6.36 -1.93
C LEU A 90 -9.25 -7.09 -2.45
N ASN A 91 -10.02 -6.45 -3.33
CA ASN A 91 -11.23 -7.07 -3.90
C ASN A 91 -10.92 -8.20 -4.89
N HIS A 92 -9.73 -8.25 -5.46
CA HIS A 92 -9.29 -9.41 -6.23
C HIS A 92 -9.34 -10.71 -5.39
N PHE A 93 -8.98 -10.62 -4.09
CA PHE A 93 -9.05 -11.74 -3.15
C PHE A 93 -10.46 -11.96 -2.59
N TRP A 94 -11.17 -10.89 -2.25
CA TRP A 94 -12.49 -11.01 -1.62
C TRP A 94 -13.62 -11.31 -2.61
N LYS A 95 -13.56 -10.73 -3.81
CA LYS A 95 -14.60 -10.83 -4.87
C LYS A 95 -16.00 -10.45 -4.34
N ASP A 96 -16.03 -9.46 -3.42
CA ASP A 96 -17.25 -9.02 -2.74
C ASP A 96 -17.27 -7.47 -2.61
N ASN A 97 -17.89 -6.82 -3.57
CA ASN A 97 -18.01 -5.35 -3.61
C ASN A 97 -18.80 -4.78 -2.42
N LYS A 98 -19.77 -5.55 -1.87
CA LYS A 98 -20.56 -5.11 -0.72
C LYS A 98 -19.70 -5.09 0.54
N ARG A 99 -18.93 -6.15 0.76
CA ARG A 99 -17.96 -6.26 1.86
C ARG A 99 -16.89 -5.17 1.75
N LEU A 100 -16.33 -4.97 0.56
CA LEU A 100 -15.37 -3.90 0.30
C LEU A 100 -15.96 -2.52 0.61
N GLY A 101 -17.17 -2.24 0.15
CA GLY A 101 -17.84 -0.97 0.43
C GLY A 101 -18.12 -0.74 1.92
N LEU A 102 -18.34 -1.78 2.72
CA LEU A 102 -18.40 -1.68 4.17
C LEU A 102 -17.03 -1.39 4.77
N PHE A 103 -16.01 -2.12 4.35
CA PHE A 103 -14.63 -1.96 4.81
C PHE A 103 -14.09 -0.54 4.60
N LEU A 104 -14.32 0.04 3.42
CA LEU A 104 -13.87 1.40 3.09
C LEU A 104 -14.55 2.48 3.95
N ARG A 105 -15.77 2.24 4.44
CA ARG A 105 -16.48 3.17 5.33
C ARG A 105 -16.16 2.93 6.80
N ASP A 106 -16.09 1.68 7.18
CA ASP A 106 -15.90 1.25 8.57
C ASP A 106 -15.48 -0.23 8.56
N TYR A 107 -14.18 -0.48 8.68
CA TYR A 107 -13.65 -1.85 8.63
C TYR A 107 -14.22 -2.76 9.71
N THR A 108 -14.70 -2.20 10.83
CA THR A 108 -15.29 -2.99 11.92
C THR A 108 -16.61 -3.67 11.51
N LYS A 109 -17.26 -3.19 10.44
CA LYS A 109 -18.51 -3.72 9.90
C LYS A 109 -18.35 -4.67 8.72
N ALA A 110 -17.11 -4.94 8.29
CA ALA A 110 -16.82 -5.74 7.12
C ALA A 110 -16.76 -7.26 7.37
N GLY A 111 -17.18 -7.73 8.55
CA GLY A 111 -17.15 -9.15 8.90
C GLY A 111 -15.74 -9.75 8.92
N LEU A 112 -14.79 -8.99 9.45
CA LEU A 112 -13.40 -9.41 9.57
C LEU A 112 -13.22 -10.41 10.72
N SER A 113 -12.19 -11.26 10.63
CA SER A 113 -11.72 -12.05 11.76
C SER A 113 -11.11 -11.15 12.85
N ASP A 114 -11.02 -11.66 14.09
CA ASP A 114 -10.37 -10.95 15.20
C ASP A 114 -8.91 -10.57 14.85
N GLN A 115 -8.21 -11.47 14.15
CA GLN A 115 -6.85 -11.24 13.68
C GLN A 115 -6.78 -10.05 12.71
N ASP A 116 -7.70 -9.99 11.74
CA ASP A 116 -7.75 -8.93 10.75
C ASP A 116 -8.19 -7.60 11.35
N LEU A 117 -9.14 -7.62 12.31
CA LEU A 117 -9.55 -6.43 13.06
C LEU A 117 -8.38 -5.83 13.84
N LEU A 118 -7.56 -6.66 14.48
CA LEU A 118 -6.38 -6.20 15.22
C LEU A 118 -5.30 -5.61 14.30
N LEU A 119 -5.11 -6.18 13.10
CA LEU A 119 -4.21 -5.60 12.09
C LEU A 119 -4.72 -4.25 11.59
N CYS A 120 -6.02 -4.10 11.33
CA CYS A 120 -6.63 -2.82 10.95
C CYS A 120 -6.48 -1.78 12.06
N LEU A 121 -6.76 -2.15 13.31
CA LEU A 121 -6.60 -1.27 14.49
C LEU A 121 -5.15 -0.82 14.65
N LEU A 122 -4.17 -1.73 14.49
CA LEU A 122 -2.75 -1.39 14.53
C LEU A 122 -2.41 -0.38 13.42
N SER A 123 -2.91 -0.62 12.21
CA SER A 123 -2.67 0.24 11.04
C SER A 123 -3.20 1.66 11.26
N GLU A 124 -4.43 1.77 11.77
CA GLU A 124 -5.05 3.05 12.11
C GLU A 124 -4.27 3.79 13.20
N GLN A 125 -4.05 3.13 14.35
CA GLN A 125 -3.39 3.76 15.49
C GLN A 125 -1.96 4.20 15.17
N LEU A 126 -1.20 3.36 14.48
CA LEU A 126 0.19 3.68 14.13
C LEU A 126 0.28 4.82 13.09
N THR A 127 -0.73 4.95 12.24
CA THR A 127 -0.80 6.02 11.23
C THR A 127 -1.21 7.36 11.85
N ILE A 128 -2.28 7.36 12.66
CA ILE A 128 -2.84 8.60 13.22
C ILE A 128 -2.01 9.12 14.40
N LYS A 129 -1.57 8.20 15.27
CA LYS A 129 -0.85 8.56 16.50
C LYS A 129 0.26 7.54 16.79
N PRO A 130 1.42 7.60 16.12
CA PRO A 130 2.48 6.59 16.27
C PRO A 130 2.94 6.35 17.71
N ALA A 131 2.80 7.34 18.58
CA ALA A 131 3.13 7.26 20.00
C ALA A 131 1.90 6.93 20.90
N PHE A 132 0.88 6.22 20.37
CA PHE A 132 -0.31 5.86 21.14
C PHE A 132 0.02 4.99 22.37
N SER A 133 -0.77 5.13 23.45
CA SER A 133 -0.70 4.28 24.63
C SER A 133 -1.35 2.92 24.36
N GLY A 134 -0.87 1.87 25.04
CA GLY A 134 -1.45 0.51 24.88
C GLY A 134 -0.88 -0.29 23.70
N LYS A 135 0.23 0.16 23.08
CA LYS A 135 0.92 -0.60 22.00
C LYS A 135 1.28 -2.02 22.40
N GLU A 136 1.86 -2.17 23.58
CA GLU A 136 2.28 -3.49 24.09
C GLU A 136 1.09 -4.44 24.21
N GLU A 137 -0.02 -3.95 24.74
CA GLU A 137 -1.26 -4.73 24.86
C GLU A 137 -1.83 -5.09 23.49
N LEU A 138 -1.85 -4.17 22.53
CA LEU A 138 -2.32 -4.46 21.18
C LEU A 138 -1.43 -5.52 20.48
N ILE A 139 -0.10 -5.40 20.61
CA ILE A 139 0.85 -6.39 20.08
C ILE A 139 0.64 -7.74 20.74
N ARG A 140 0.46 -7.79 22.06
CA ARG A 140 0.15 -9.03 22.78
C ARG A 140 -1.11 -9.69 22.23
N ARG A 141 -2.20 -8.93 22.06
CA ARG A 141 -3.46 -9.45 21.49
C ARG A 141 -3.28 -9.99 20.07
N ILE A 142 -2.49 -9.32 19.22
CA ILE A 142 -2.14 -9.81 17.88
C ILE A 142 -1.44 -11.16 17.96
N LYS A 143 -0.49 -11.31 18.89
CA LYS A 143 0.26 -12.57 19.12
C LYS A 143 -0.65 -13.67 19.66
N ASP A 144 -1.51 -13.36 20.61
CA ASP A 144 -2.49 -14.30 21.20
C ASP A 144 -3.49 -14.79 20.14
N ASN A 145 -3.72 -14.01 19.07
CA ASN A 145 -4.53 -14.41 17.91
C ASN A 145 -3.73 -15.11 16.79
N GLY A 146 -2.52 -15.60 17.09
CA GLY A 146 -1.75 -16.49 16.21
C GLY A 146 -0.80 -15.80 15.24
N LEU A 147 -0.59 -14.48 15.35
CA LEU A 147 0.39 -13.73 14.56
C LEU A 147 1.66 -13.49 15.39
N GLY A 148 2.70 -14.31 15.18
CA GLY A 148 3.97 -14.21 15.91
C GLY A 148 4.78 -12.94 15.58
N ASP A 149 5.94 -12.78 16.21
CA ASP A 149 6.80 -11.59 16.11
C ASP A 149 7.15 -11.20 14.66
N ARG A 150 7.37 -12.18 13.78
CA ARG A 150 7.64 -11.90 12.38
C ARG A 150 6.44 -11.25 11.68
N ALA A 151 5.20 -11.70 11.96
CA ALA A 151 4.00 -11.08 11.39
C ALA A 151 3.80 -9.65 11.93
N VAL A 152 4.08 -9.44 13.22
CA VAL A 152 4.05 -8.10 13.83
C VAL A 152 5.07 -7.17 13.18
N LEU A 153 6.30 -7.64 12.95
CA LEU A 153 7.33 -6.87 12.25
C LEU A 153 6.90 -6.54 10.82
N ASP A 154 6.42 -7.54 10.05
CA ASP A 154 5.97 -7.34 8.68
C ASP A 154 4.81 -6.33 8.61
N ALA A 155 3.83 -6.41 9.54
CA ALA A 155 2.74 -5.43 9.62
C ALA A 155 3.28 -4.01 9.86
N HIS A 156 4.21 -3.81 10.79
CA HIS A 156 4.82 -2.50 11.05
C HIS A 156 5.59 -1.98 9.84
N MET A 157 6.35 -2.83 9.15
CA MET A 157 7.06 -2.43 7.94
C MET A 157 6.08 -2.01 6.83
N ILE A 158 5.00 -2.76 6.61
CA ILE A 158 3.97 -2.43 5.62
C ILE A 158 3.27 -1.11 5.97
N ILE A 159 2.86 -0.93 7.23
CA ILE A 159 2.26 0.33 7.71
C ILE A 159 3.20 1.51 7.46
N SER A 160 4.48 1.38 7.82
CA SER A 160 5.49 2.43 7.65
C SER A 160 5.73 2.74 6.18
N TYR A 161 5.79 1.72 5.33
CA TYR A 161 5.91 1.86 3.89
C TYR A 161 4.73 2.64 3.29
N PHE A 162 3.49 2.27 3.60
CA PHE A 162 2.33 3.00 3.09
C PHE A 162 2.25 4.43 3.63
N ASN A 163 2.69 4.69 4.85
CA ASN A 163 2.84 6.05 5.36
C ASN A 163 3.87 6.87 4.57
N PHE A 164 4.97 6.26 4.13
CA PHE A 164 5.94 6.88 3.23
C PHE A 164 5.32 7.19 1.86
N VAL A 165 4.72 6.18 1.21
CA VAL A 165 4.14 6.33 -0.14
C VAL A 165 2.99 7.35 -0.16
N ASN A 166 2.07 7.27 0.81
CA ASN A 166 0.95 8.21 0.87
C ASN A 166 1.42 9.67 0.97
N ARG A 167 2.54 9.93 1.67
CA ARG A 167 3.11 11.28 1.78
C ARG A 167 3.72 11.76 0.48
N LEU A 168 4.35 10.89 -0.30
CA LEU A 168 4.80 11.23 -1.65
C LEU A 168 3.60 11.59 -2.54
N VAL A 169 2.60 10.71 -2.58
CA VAL A 169 1.41 10.88 -3.41
C VAL A 169 0.65 12.16 -3.07
N VAL A 170 0.26 12.32 -1.81
CA VAL A 170 -0.53 13.49 -1.36
C VAL A 170 0.31 14.77 -1.38
N GLY A 171 1.55 14.69 -0.91
CA GLY A 171 2.44 15.86 -0.77
C GLY A 171 2.91 16.41 -2.10
N LEU A 172 2.99 15.60 -3.15
CA LEU A 172 3.43 16.01 -4.48
C LEU A 172 2.28 16.09 -5.51
N GLY A 173 1.03 15.89 -5.06
CA GLY A 173 -0.17 16.09 -5.88
C GLY A 173 -0.33 15.05 -6.99
N VAL A 174 -0.09 13.77 -6.68
CA VAL A 174 -0.33 12.69 -7.66
C VAL A 174 -1.83 12.45 -7.79
N ASP A 175 -2.34 12.62 -9.00
CA ASP A 175 -3.70 12.29 -9.41
C ASP A 175 -3.65 11.21 -10.49
N GLY A 176 -4.17 10.03 -10.22
CA GLY A 176 -4.35 8.99 -11.23
C GLY A 176 -5.73 9.05 -11.86
N ASP A 177 -5.83 8.74 -13.14
CA ASP A 177 -7.13 8.56 -13.77
C ASP A 177 -7.77 7.20 -13.44
N ALA A 178 -9.04 7.01 -13.81
CA ALA A 178 -9.77 5.77 -13.52
C ALA A 178 -9.17 4.54 -14.24
N SER A 179 -8.46 4.72 -15.35
CA SER A 179 -7.83 3.65 -16.14
C SER A 179 -6.59 3.08 -15.43
N GLU A 180 -5.98 3.87 -14.56
CA GLU A 180 -4.78 3.46 -13.84
C GLU A 180 -5.05 2.40 -12.76
N ASN A 181 -6.27 2.35 -12.22
CA ASN A 181 -6.62 1.47 -11.11
C ASN A 181 -6.76 -0.01 -11.51
N SER A 182 -6.88 -0.33 -12.79
CA SER A 182 -7.08 -1.68 -13.30
C SER A 182 -5.87 -2.21 -14.09
N GLY A 183 -5.79 -3.54 -14.25
CA GLY A 183 -4.80 -4.17 -15.11
C GLY A 183 -3.47 -4.53 -14.44
N TYR A 184 -3.37 -4.44 -13.12
CA TYR A 184 -2.21 -4.95 -12.39
C TYR A 184 -2.28 -6.48 -12.23
N GLN A 185 -1.11 -7.12 -12.21
CA GLN A 185 -0.98 -8.52 -11.84
C GLN A 185 -0.87 -8.62 -10.32
N TYR A 186 -1.79 -9.36 -9.70
CA TYR A 186 -1.87 -9.52 -8.24
C TYR A 186 -1.35 -10.86 -7.72
N ASP A 187 -1.06 -11.80 -8.62
CA ASP A 187 -0.58 -13.15 -8.31
C ASP A 187 0.95 -13.22 -8.26
#